data_5a5d22115285c77af0109d376e771a6c
#
_entry.id   5a5d22115285c77af0109d376e771a6c
#
_cell.length_a   1.000
_cell.length_b   1.000
_cell.length_c   1.000
_cell.angle_alpha   90.00
_cell.angle_beta   90.00
_cell.angle_gamma   90.00
#
_symmetry.space_group_name_H-M   'P 1'
#
loop_
_entity.id
_entity.type
_entity.pdbx_description
1 polymer ?
#
loop_
_entity_poly.entity_id
_entity_poly.type
_entity_poly.pdbx_seq_one_letter_code
_entity_poly.pdbx_strand_id
1 'polypeptide(L)'
;MMKNHDIDPSRRRFLRNLGFAALGTTVAGCVASGNDGEAEKPAGEMTYRTNPNTGDTVSILGYGCMRFPTLGMANGTDDQTIDQEAVNRLIDKAIESGVNYFDTSPAYCQGHSEEATGIALARHPRDKYFIATKLSNFAPQTWPHDKSVEMFENSLRYLQTDYVDYLLLHAIGGGGMENFNNRYIDNGILDYLKDLRAKGTIRNLGFSFHGDIEVFDNALAMHDRGEVHWDFVQIQLNYVDWNGSKEESKRNVDAEYLYNELHQRGIPVVIMEPLLGGRLANVPIAVVDQMKERRPDDSVASWAFRFAGTPEGILTVLSGMTYMEHLTDNLATYSPLEPISAEEDAFLTRAAHEILSNNTIPCNYCNYCMPCPYGLDIPAILTHYNRCIIDGNKPTDTADPDYAAQRRAFLYGYDRTVPRLRQADRCVACGTCVSHCPQGIKIPAELHKIDKFVENLRQNKA
;
A
#
# COMPACT_ATOMS: atom_id res chain seq x y z
N MET A 1 3.29 38.86 42.10
CA MET A 1 4.15 38.68 40.91
C MET A 1 4.04 37.23 40.45
N MET A 2 3.13 36.98 39.53
CA MET A 2 2.96 35.65 38.92
C MET A 2 3.86 35.58 37.70
N LYS A 3 4.72 34.54 37.66
CA LYS A 3 5.60 34.28 36.48
C LYS A 3 4.76 33.62 35.38
N ASN A 4 4.69 34.26 34.23
CA ASN A 4 4.20 33.66 33.01
C ASN A 4 5.12 32.49 32.61
N HIS A 5 4.56 31.29 32.49
CA HIS A 5 5.21 30.18 31.84
C HIS A 5 4.95 30.28 30.32
N ASP A 6 5.99 30.57 29.57
CA ASP A 6 5.99 30.49 28.13
C ASP A 6 5.69 29.04 27.68
N ILE A 7 4.63 28.88 26.94
CA ILE A 7 4.23 27.60 26.34
C ILE A 7 5.04 27.41 25.05
N ASP A 8 5.82 26.33 25.04
CA ASP A 8 6.67 25.89 23.93
C ASP A 8 5.95 25.95 22.55
N PRO A 9 6.52 26.62 21.56
CA PRO A 9 5.95 26.74 20.21
C PRO A 9 5.72 25.41 19.50
N SER A 10 6.42 24.33 19.89
CA SER A 10 6.30 22.99 19.30
C SER A 10 4.93 22.36 19.57
N ARG A 11 4.33 22.64 20.74
CA ARG A 11 2.98 22.16 21.10
C ARG A 11 1.86 22.79 20.27
N ARG A 12 2.02 24.03 19.82
CA ARG A 12 1.03 24.70 18.95
C ARG A 12 1.05 24.14 17.52
N ARG A 13 2.21 23.69 17.04
CA ARG A 13 2.36 23.05 15.71
C ARG A 13 1.74 21.65 15.68
N PHE A 14 1.87 20.89 16.77
CA PHE A 14 1.29 19.55 16.91
C PHE A 14 -0.25 19.57 16.90
N LEU A 15 -0.89 20.53 17.55
CA LEU A 15 -2.35 20.65 17.59
C LEU A 15 -2.97 21.16 16.27
N ARG A 16 -2.18 21.77 15.40
CA ARG A 16 -2.61 22.24 14.07
C ARG A 16 -2.65 21.14 13.03
N ASN A 17 -1.89 20.06 13.23
CA ASN A 17 -1.83 18.89 12.33
C ASN A 17 -2.80 17.76 12.74
N LEU A 18 -3.50 17.88 13.86
CA LEU A 18 -4.60 17.02 14.26
C LEU A 18 -5.91 17.65 13.78
N GLY A 19 -6.24 17.34 12.51
CA GLY A 19 -7.40 17.85 11.81
C GLY A 19 -8.72 17.68 12.55
N PHE A 20 -9.50 18.71 12.45
CA PHE A 20 -10.85 18.93 12.92
C PHE A 20 -11.81 17.76 12.65
N ALA A 21 -12.47 17.29 13.69
CA ALA A 21 -13.78 16.69 13.57
C ALA A 21 -14.71 17.25 14.67
N ALA A 22 -15.75 17.92 14.22
CA ALA A 22 -17.06 18.13 14.80
C ALA A 22 -17.24 19.07 16.01
N LEU A 23 -18.00 20.14 15.85
CA LEU A 23 -19.39 20.24 16.35
C LEU A 23 -19.97 21.59 15.93
N GLY A 24 -21.12 21.56 15.26
CA GLY A 24 -21.82 22.75 14.84
C GLY A 24 -22.53 23.46 15.97
N THR A 25 -22.53 24.78 15.90
CA THR A 25 -23.64 25.66 16.32
C THR A 25 -23.57 26.93 15.50
N THR A 26 -24.67 27.25 14.88
CA THR A 26 -24.92 28.43 14.06
C THR A 26 -24.83 29.72 14.88
N VAL A 27 -23.97 30.64 14.44
CA VAL A 27 -24.15 32.08 14.65
C VAL A 27 -23.73 32.81 13.38
N ALA A 28 -24.67 33.52 12.77
CA ALA A 28 -24.44 34.37 11.63
C ALA A 28 -23.62 35.59 12.04
N GLY A 29 -22.48 35.78 11.40
CA GLY A 29 -21.68 36.99 11.51
C GLY A 29 -20.76 37.10 10.31
N CYS A 30 -21.01 38.09 9.42
CA CYS A 30 -20.16 38.40 8.29
C CYS A 30 -18.74 38.71 8.75
N VAL A 31 -17.76 37.89 8.38
CA VAL A 31 -16.35 38.24 8.40
C VAL A 31 -15.74 37.80 7.07
N ALA A 32 -15.06 38.75 6.45
CA ALA A 32 -14.39 38.59 5.17
C ALA A 32 -13.44 37.37 5.17
N SER A 33 -13.60 36.49 4.19
CA SER A 33 -12.75 35.35 3.94
C SER A 33 -11.37 35.82 3.45
N GLY A 34 -10.39 35.77 4.34
CA GLY A 34 -9.00 35.66 3.94
C GLY A 34 -8.74 34.19 3.61
N ASN A 35 -8.65 33.86 2.35
CA ASN A 35 -8.27 32.54 1.86
C ASN A 35 -6.74 32.45 1.90
N ASP A 36 -6.17 32.02 3.05
CA ASP A 36 -4.78 31.56 3.08
C ASP A 36 -4.72 30.15 2.46
N GLY A 37 -4.94 30.09 1.15
CA GLY A 37 -4.62 28.91 0.37
C GLY A 37 -3.10 28.73 0.40
N GLU A 38 -2.61 27.65 1.00
CA GLU A 38 -1.27 27.14 0.69
C GLU A 38 -1.23 27.02 -0.84
N ALA A 39 -0.35 27.80 -1.47
CA ALA A 39 -0.18 27.78 -2.92
C ALA A 39 0.24 26.35 -3.30
N GLU A 40 -0.64 25.63 -4.01
CA GLU A 40 -0.29 24.36 -4.65
C GLU A 40 0.99 24.61 -5.45
N LYS A 41 2.05 23.83 -5.19
CA LYS A 41 3.22 23.81 -6.08
C LYS A 41 2.68 23.56 -7.49
N PRO A 42 2.98 24.41 -8.50
CA PRO A 42 2.57 24.11 -9.85
C PRO A 42 3.20 22.78 -10.25
N ALA A 43 2.37 21.77 -10.51
CA ALA A 43 2.85 20.50 -11.01
C ALA A 43 3.52 20.75 -12.37
N GLY A 44 4.77 20.33 -12.51
CA GLY A 44 5.44 20.26 -13.79
C GLY A 44 4.81 19.19 -14.70
N GLU A 45 5.49 18.82 -15.77
CA GLU A 45 5.04 17.75 -16.65
C GLU A 45 5.29 16.38 -15.98
N MET A 46 4.28 15.47 -16.03
CA MET A 46 4.40 14.10 -15.55
C MET A 46 5.60 13.39 -16.19
N THR A 47 6.38 12.68 -15.39
CA THR A 47 7.45 11.82 -15.92
C THR A 47 6.86 10.53 -16.48
N TYR A 48 7.24 10.16 -17.69
CA TYR A 48 6.84 8.92 -18.36
C TYR A 48 8.00 7.97 -18.57
N ARG A 49 7.68 6.68 -18.69
CA ARG A 49 8.58 5.59 -19.05
C ARG A 49 8.02 4.84 -20.25
N THR A 50 8.90 4.33 -21.12
CA THR A 50 8.47 3.54 -22.27
C THR A 50 8.58 2.06 -21.95
N ASN A 51 7.48 1.31 -22.14
CA ASN A 51 7.52 -0.15 -22.12
C ASN A 51 8.31 -0.64 -23.34
N PRO A 52 9.44 -1.33 -23.17
CA PRO A 52 10.27 -1.77 -24.30
C PRO A 52 9.61 -2.83 -25.17
N ASN A 53 8.61 -3.56 -24.65
CA ASN A 53 7.94 -4.64 -25.38
C ASN A 53 6.84 -4.13 -26.31
N THR A 54 6.14 -3.04 -25.94
CA THR A 54 4.97 -2.53 -26.68
C THR A 54 5.17 -1.12 -27.22
N GLY A 55 6.15 -0.38 -26.71
CA GLY A 55 6.34 1.04 -27.01
C GLY A 55 5.35 1.96 -26.26
N ASP A 56 4.51 1.42 -25.37
CA ASP A 56 3.56 2.19 -24.59
C ASP A 56 4.28 3.19 -23.68
N THR A 57 3.81 4.43 -23.67
CA THR A 57 4.31 5.50 -22.81
C THR A 57 3.48 5.52 -21.52
N VAL A 58 4.06 5.03 -20.42
CA VAL A 58 3.40 4.84 -19.13
C VAL A 58 3.85 5.90 -18.13
N SER A 59 2.91 6.51 -17.39
CA SER A 59 3.22 7.45 -16.32
C SER A 59 3.99 6.75 -15.19
N ILE A 60 5.03 7.40 -14.67
CA ILE A 60 5.81 6.86 -13.54
C ILE A 60 4.93 6.73 -12.28
N LEU A 61 3.90 7.56 -12.11
CA LEU A 61 2.87 7.38 -11.11
C LEU A 61 1.77 6.49 -11.67
N GLY A 62 1.58 5.30 -11.07
CA GLY A 62 0.44 4.43 -11.33
C GLY A 62 -0.60 4.54 -10.21
N TYR A 63 -1.89 4.49 -10.58
CA TYR A 63 -2.98 4.51 -9.62
C TYR A 63 -3.31 3.09 -9.13
N GLY A 64 -3.02 2.79 -7.84
CA GLY A 64 -3.38 1.53 -7.20
C GLY A 64 -4.82 1.56 -6.68
N CYS A 65 -5.71 0.76 -7.25
CA CYS A 65 -7.14 0.73 -6.95
C CYS A 65 -7.51 -0.14 -5.72
N MET A 66 -6.55 -0.51 -4.89
CA MET A 66 -6.77 -1.35 -3.71
C MET A 66 -7.37 -0.57 -2.52
N ARG A 67 -7.25 0.76 -2.51
CA ARG A 67 -7.57 1.61 -1.34
C ARG A 67 -8.54 2.72 -1.71
N PHE A 68 -9.61 2.38 -2.41
CA PHE A 68 -10.65 3.34 -2.75
C PHE A 68 -11.35 3.88 -1.49
N PRO A 69 -11.79 5.16 -1.51
CA PRO A 69 -12.56 5.74 -0.43
C PRO A 69 -13.90 5.00 -0.25
N THR A 70 -14.36 4.92 1.00
CA THR A 70 -15.64 4.30 1.34
C THR A 70 -16.59 5.30 1.96
N LEU A 71 -17.89 5.03 1.88
CA LEU A 71 -18.92 5.86 2.51
C LEU A 71 -18.71 5.96 4.03
N GLY A 72 -18.20 4.90 4.66
CA GLY A 72 -17.84 4.91 6.08
C GLY A 72 -16.74 5.91 6.40
N MET A 73 -15.73 6.07 5.55
CA MET A 73 -14.68 7.08 5.73
C MET A 73 -15.24 8.50 5.69
N ALA A 74 -16.20 8.76 4.79
CA ALA A 74 -16.85 10.08 4.66
C ALA A 74 -17.76 10.41 5.87
N ASN A 75 -18.41 9.38 6.43
CA ASN A 75 -19.45 9.56 7.45
C ASN A 75 -19.00 9.17 8.88
N GLY A 76 -17.76 8.69 9.04
CA GLY A 76 -17.23 8.21 10.32
C GLY A 76 -17.92 6.93 10.82
N THR A 77 -18.33 6.05 9.90
CA THR A 77 -18.99 4.76 10.18
C THR A 77 -18.14 3.58 9.68
N ASP A 78 -18.58 2.35 9.95
CA ASP A 78 -17.94 1.11 9.47
C ASP A 78 -18.40 0.68 8.07
N ASP A 79 -19.11 1.54 7.32
CA ASP A 79 -19.60 1.22 5.98
C ASP A 79 -18.44 1.08 4.98
N GLN A 80 -18.21 -0.14 4.49
CA GLN A 80 -17.14 -0.47 3.54
C GLN A 80 -17.58 -0.32 2.07
N THR A 81 -18.78 0.17 1.81
CA THR A 81 -19.26 0.47 0.45
C THR A 81 -18.37 1.53 -0.19
N ILE A 82 -17.90 1.28 -1.40
CA ILE A 82 -17.06 2.24 -2.13
C ILE A 82 -17.86 3.53 -2.39
N ASP A 83 -17.27 4.68 -2.09
CA ASP A 83 -17.78 5.99 -2.50
C ASP A 83 -17.42 6.21 -3.98
N GLN A 84 -18.30 5.75 -4.88
CA GLN A 84 -18.07 5.83 -6.32
C GLN A 84 -17.89 7.28 -6.82
N GLU A 85 -18.55 8.24 -6.22
CA GLU A 85 -18.39 9.65 -6.62
C GLU A 85 -17.00 10.17 -6.25
N ALA A 86 -16.49 9.81 -5.07
CA ALA A 86 -15.12 10.15 -4.68
C ALA A 86 -14.09 9.45 -5.57
N VAL A 87 -14.31 8.16 -5.91
CA VAL A 87 -13.46 7.42 -6.87
C VAL A 87 -13.44 8.12 -8.23
N ASN A 88 -14.61 8.51 -8.75
CA ASN A 88 -14.71 9.20 -10.03
C ASN A 88 -13.90 10.51 -10.03
N ARG A 89 -14.04 11.34 -8.99
CA ARG A 89 -13.27 12.60 -8.86
C ARG A 89 -11.76 12.35 -8.81
N LEU A 90 -11.31 11.33 -8.09
CA LEU A 90 -9.89 10.99 -7.98
C LEU A 90 -9.32 10.50 -9.32
N ILE A 91 -10.04 9.63 -10.03
CA ILE A 91 -9.60 9.10 -11.32
C ILE A 91 -9.65 10.19 -12.40
N ASP A 92 -10.69 11.03 -12.44
CA ASP A 92 -10.77 12.19 -13.34
C ASP A 92 -9.53 13.07 -13.16
N LYS A 93 -9.23 13.48 -11.91
CA LYS A 93 -8.06 14.32 -11.61
C LYS A 93 -6.74 13.63 -11.96
N ALA A 94 -6.61 12.33 -11.72
CA ALA A 94 -5.42 11.57 -12.05
C ALA A 94 -5.16 11.59 -13.57
N ILE A 95 -6.17 11.29 -14.40
CA ILE A 95 -6.07 11.30 -15.86
C ILE A 95 -5.77 12.72 -16.39
N GLU A 96 -6.48 13.72 -15.89
CA GLU A 96 -6.25 15.13 -16.24
C GLU A 96 -4.82 15.58 -15.94
N SER A 97 -4.19 15.00 -14.91
CA SER A 97 -2.82 15.30 -14.49
C SER A 97 -1.76 14.37 -15.12
N GLY A 98 -2.14 13.56 -16.12
CA GLY A 98 -1.22 12.72 -16.89
C GLY A 98 -0.99 11.31 -16.34
N VAL A 99 -1.66 10.88 -15.27
CA VAL A 99 -1.63 9.48 -14.83
C VAL A 99 -2.40 8.63 -15.82
N ASN A 100 -1.76 7.57 -16.34
CA ASN A 100 -2.38 6.72 -17.35
C ASN A 100 -2.30 5.22 -17.05
N TYR A 101 -1.83 4.78 -15.89
CA TYR A 101 -1.76 3.37 -15.48
C TYR A 101 -2.62 3.13 -14.24
N PHE A 102 -3.61 2.22 -14.33
CA PHE A 102 -4.57 1.90 -13.28
C PHE A 102 -4.50 0.42 -12.94
N ASP A 103 -4.10 0.09 -11.71
CA ASP A 103 -3.88 -1.28 -11.23
C ASP A 103 -4.99 -1.71 -10.29
N THR A 104 -5.73 -2.74 -10.66
CA THR A 104 -6.82 -3.33 -9.87
C THR A 104 -6.69 -4.86 -9.73
N SER A 105 -7.69 -5.51 -9.17
CA SER A 105 -7.76 -6.97 -8.99
C SER A 105 -9.16 -7.40 -8.53
N PRO A 106 -9.62 -8.62 -8.90
CA PRO A 106 -10.84 -9.22 -8.34
C PRO A 106 -10.83 -9.35 -6.81
N ALA A 107 -9.63 -9.36 -6.18
CA ALA A 107 -9.50 -9.49 -4.74
C ALA A 107 -9.52 -8.15 -3.98
N TYR A 108 -9.48 -7.01 -4.67
CA TYR A 108 -9.39 -5.72 -4.02
C TYR A 108 -10.76 -5.19 -3.57
N CYS A 109 -10.78 -4.40 -2.49
CA CYS A 109 -12.01 -3.82 -1.95
C CYS A 109 -13.14 -4.85 -1.79
N GLN A 110 -12.82 -6.02 -1.25
CA GLN A 110 -13.78 -7.13 -1.04
C GLN A 110 -14.48 -7.60 -2.34
N GLY A 111 -13.81 -7.47 -3.48
CA GLY A 111 -14.32 -7.87 -4.80
C GLY A 111 -14.97 -6.75 -5.61
N HIS A 112 -15.00 -5.52 -5.12
CA HIS A 112 -15.70 -4.40 -5.76
C HIS A 112 -14.78 -3.42 -6.51
N SER A 113 -13.46 -3.62 -6.45
CA SER A 113 -12.51 -2.66 -7.05
C SER A 113 -12.58 -2.61 -8.56
N GLU A 114 -12.72 -3.76 -9.25
CA GLU A 114 -12.78 -3.78 -10.72
C GLU A 114 -14.03 -3.07 -11.25
N GLU A 115 -15.19 -3.28 -10.62
CA GLU A 115 -16.43 -2.60 -11.01
C GLU A 115 -16.31 -1.08 -10.82
N ALA A 116 -15.83 -0.65 -9.65
CA ALA A 116 -15.64 0.77 -9.37
C ALA A 116 -14.63 1.42 -10.31
N THR A 117 -13.54 0.71 -10.64
CA THR A 117 -12.53 1.15 -11.61
C THR A 117 -13.14 1.25 -13.02
N GLY A 118 -13.89 0.24 -13.45
CA GLY A 118 -14.56 0.22 -14.76
C GLY A 118 -15.54 1.37 -14.93
N ILE A 119 -16.39 1.63 -13.92
CA ILE A 119 -17.33 2.77 -13.92
C ILE A 119 -16.58 4.11 -14.05
N ALA A 120 -15.48 4.29 -13.31
CA ALA A 120 -14.74 5.54 -13.36
C ALA A 120 -14.00 5.73 -14.70
N LEU A 121 -13.32 4.69 -15.19
CA LEU A 121 -12.53 4.76 -16.42
C LEU A 121 -13.39 4.84 -17.69
N ALA A 122 -14.58 4.21 -17.72
CA ALA A 122 -15.49 4.29 -18.86
C ALA A 122 -15.96 5.72 -19.18
N ARG A 123 -15.72 6.68 -18.31
CA ARG A 123 -15.99 8.12 -18.51
C ARG A 123 -14.97 8.82 -19.42
N HIS A 124 -13.84 8.12 -19.69
CA HIS A 124 -12.71 8.64 -20.47
C HIS A 124 -12.48 7.81 -21.74
N PRO A 125 -11.91 8.39 -22.80
CA PRO A 125 -11.52 7.62 -23.98
C PRO A 125 -10.56 6.49 -23.64
N ARG A 126 -10.81 5.27 -24.15
CA ARG A 126 -10.07 4.04 -23.79
C ARG A 126 -8.57 4.12 -24.11
N ASP A 127 -8.18 4.92 -25.08
CA ASP A 127 -6.79 5.15 -25.50
C ASP A 127 -6.00 6.08 -24.58
N LYS A 128 -6.62 6.65 -23.55
CA LYS A 128 -5.99 7.56 -22.60
C LYS A 128 -5.38 6.86 -21.40
N TYR A 129 -5.65 5.57 -21.22
CA TYR A 129 -5.21 4.85 -20.03
C TYR A 129 -4.94 3.37 -20.32
N PHE A 130 -4.11 2.79 -19.44
CA PHE A 130 -3.82 1.38 -19.38
C PHE A 130 -4.50 0.76 -18.16
N ILE A 131 -5.14 -0.39 -18.35
CA ILE A 131 -5.76 -1.20 -17.30
C ILE A 131 -4.85 -2.39 -16.98
N ALA A 132 -4.47 -2.51 -15.71
CA ALA A 132 -3.83 -3.68 -15.16
C ALA A 132 -4.79 -4.40 -14.21
N THR A 133 -5.02 -5.70 -14.40
CA THR A 133 -5.75 -6.54 -13.45
C THR A 133 -5.04 -7.87 -13.25
N LYS A 134 -5.59 -8.74 -12.38
CA LYS A 134 -4.88 -9.92 -11.90
C LYS A 134 -5.77 -11.16 -11.87
N LEU A 135 -5.19 -12.32 -12.17
CA LEU A 135 -5.86 -13.60 -11.90
C LEU A 135 -5.65 -13.97 -10.42
N SER A 136 -6.66 -13.72 -9.59
CA SER A 136 -6.61 -13.84 -8.13
C SER A 136 -7.18 -15.15 -7.60
N ASN A 137 -6.90 -16.25 -8.27
CA ASN A 137 -7.38 -17.60 -7.94
C ASN A 137 -6.67 -18.19 -6.70
N PHE A 138 -6.80 -17.54 -5.53
CA PHE A 138 -6.05 -17.89 -4.32
C PHE A 138 -6.53 -19.17 -3.64
N ALA A 139 -7.81 -19.47 -3.71
CA ALA A 139 -8.42 -20.57 -2.98
C ALA A 139 -8.57 -21.82 -3.88
N PRO A 140 -8.42 -23.06 -3.34
CA PRO A 140 -8.48 -24.29 -4.13
C PRO A 140 -9.75 -24.42 -5.00
N GLN A 141 -10.88 -23.89 -4.55
CA GLN A 141 -12.13 -23.89 -5.32
C GLN A 141 -12.10 -22.98 -6.56
N THR A 142 -11.13 -22.08 -6.68
CA THR A 142 -10.93 -21.20 -7.84
C THR A 142 -9.80 -21.67 -8.76
N TRP A 143 -9.11 -22.78 -8.44
CA TRP A 143 -8.04 -23.34 -9.26
C TRP A 143 -8.49 -24.08 -10.52
N PRO A 144 -9.68 -24.76 -10.57
CA PRO A 144 -10.10 -25.39 -11.81
C PRO A 144 -10.04 -24.42 -12.99
N HIS A 145 -9.67 -24.95 -14.17
CA HIS A 145 -9.49 -24.17 -15.40
C HIS A 145 -10.69 -23.26 -15.69
N ASP A 146 -11.90 -23.85 -15.71
CA ASP A 146 -13.15 -23.14 -15.96
C ASP A 146 -13.39 -22.01 -14.95
N LYS A 147 -13.02 -22.19 -13.68
CA LYS A 147 -13.17 -21.16 -12.63
C LYS A 147 -12.18 -20.02 -12.80
N SER A 148 -10.95 -20.32 -13.21
CA SER A 148 -9.95 -19.30 -13.52
C SER A 148 -10.33 -18.51 -14.77
N VAL A 149 -10.87 -19.17 -15.80
CA VAL A 149 -11.41 -18.51 -17.01
C VAL A 149 -12.59 -17.61 -16.64
N GLU A 150 -13.57 -18.11 -15.89
CA GLU A 150 -14.73 -17.34 -15.42
C GLU A 150 -14.30 -16.08 -14.66
N MET A 151 -13.25 -16.19 -13.83
CA MET A 151 -12.70 -15.04 -13.08
C MET A 151 -12.17 -13.97 -14.05
N PHE A 152 -11.39 -14.34 -15.06
CA PHE A 152 -10.86 -13.40 -16.04
C PHE A 152 -11.98 -12.76 -16.89
N GLU A 153 -12.94 -13.55 -17.37
CA GLU A 153 -14.09 -13.04 -18.11
C GLU A 153 -14.93 -12.05 -17.27
N ASN A 154 -15.10 -12.33 -15.97
CA ASN A 154 -15.74 -11.42 -15.03
C ASN A 154 -14.95 -10.11 -14.89
N SER A 155 -13.60 -10.17 -14.86
CA SER A 155 -12.76 -8.97 -14.83
C SER A 155 -13.02 -8.08 -16.03
N LEU A 156 -13.06 -8.63 -17.25
CA LEU A 156 -13.39 -7.85 -18.46
C LEU A 156 -14.77 -7.19 -18.35
N ARG A 157 -15.76 -7.93 -17.85
CA ARG A 157 -17.12 -7.42 -17.68
C ARG A 157 -17.20 -6.28 -16.66
N TYR A 158 -16.57 -6.45 -15.49
CA TYR A 158 -16.56 -5.42 -14.44
C TYR A 158 -15.79 -4.19 -14.88
N LEU A 159 -14.69 -4.36 -15.58
CA LEU A 159 -13.87 -3.28 -16.14
C LEU A 159 -14.47 -2.62 -17.38
N GLN A 160 -15.60 -3.15 -17.91
CA GLN A 160 -16.32 -2.62 -19.08
C GLN A 160 -15.41 -2.51 -20.32
N THR A 161 -14.60 -3.53 -20.59
CA THR A 161 -13.61 -3.55 -21.68
C THR A 161 -13.49 -4.91 -22.32
N ASP A 162 -13.09 -4.97 -23.60
CA ASP A 162 -12.88 -6.21 -24.35
C ASP A 162 -11.43 -6.74 -24.23
N TYR A 163 -10.53 -5.93 -23.68
CA TYR A 163 -9.12 -6.28 -23.50
C TYR A 163 -8.52 -5.56 -22.27
N VAL A 164 -7.47 -6.17 -21.71
CA VAL A 164 -6.63 -5.54 -20.69
C VAL A 164 -5.22 -5.28 -21.24
N ASP A 165 -4.63 -4.17 -20.81
CA ASP A 165 -3.28 -3.82 -21.24
C ASP A 165 -2.25 -4.65 -20.47
N TYR A 166 -2.51 -4.97 -19.22
CA TYR A 166 -1.61 -5.71 -18.34
C TYR A 166 -2.39 -6.75 -17.53
N LEU A 167 -2.06 -8.04 -17.66
CA LEU A 167 -2.60 -9.09 -16.81
C LEU A 167 -1.49 -9.73 -15.98
N LEU A 168 -1.74 -9.89 -14.68
CA LEU A 168 -0.78 -10.51 -13.75
C LEU A 168 -1.32 -11.84 -13.19
N LEU A 169 -0.44 -12.85 -13.13
CA LEU A 169 -0.63 -13.95 -12.19
C LEU A 169 -0.46 -13.39 -10.77
N HIS A 170 -1.49 -13.45 -9.93
CA HIS A 170 -1.51 -12.70 -8.66
C HIS A 170 -0.76 -13.42 -7.55
N ALA A 171 0.29 -12.78 -6.98
CA ALA A 171 1.04 -13.24 -5.81
C ALA A 171 1.54 -14.69 -5.95
N ILE A 172 2.39 -14.96 -6.96
CA ILE A 172 2.76 -16.31 -7.36
C ILE A 172 3.54 -17.10 -6.29
N GLY A 173 4.31 -16.45 -5.41
CA GLY A 173 5.10 -17.10 -4.35
C GLY A 173 4.30 -17.56 -3.13
N GLY A 174 3.00 -17.24 -3.08
CA GLY A 174 2.14 -17.61 -1.96
C GLY A 174 1.84 -19.11 -1.93
N GLY A 175 2.33 -19.79 -0.88
CA GLY A 175 2.16 -21.25 -0.70
C GLY A 175 3.17 -22.11 -1.48
N GLY A 176 4.24 -21.51 -2.03
CA GLY A 176 5.36 -22.21 -2.67
C GLY A 176 5.01 -22.84 -4.03
N MET A 177 5.92 -23.71 -4.52
CA MET A 177 5.83 -24.33 -5.84
C MET A 177 4.58 -25.18 -6.03
N GLU A 178 4.11 -25.88 -5.01
CA GLU A 178 2.89 -26.68 -5.09
C GLU A 178 1.68 -25.82 -5.48
N ASN A 179 1.50 -24.68 -4.78
CA ASN A 179 0.40 -23.76 -5.09
C ASN A 179 0.57 -23.11 -6.46
N PHE A 180 1.80 -22.76 -6.84
CA PHE A 180 2.08 -22.22 -8.18
C PHE A 180 1.65 -23.19 -9.27
N ASN A 181 2.04 -24.46 -9.15
CA ASN A 181 1.69 -25.50 -10.13
C ASN A 181 0.17 -25.71 -10.18
N ASN A 182 -0.49 -25.89 -9.05
CA ASN A 182 -1.94 -26.10 -8.99
C ASN A 182 -2.73 -24.91 -9.56
N ARG A 183 -2.25 -23.68 -9.33
CA ARG A 183 -2.95 -22.46 -9.74
C ARG A 183 -2.78 -22.14 -11.22
N TYR A 184 -1.64 -22.49 -11.82
CA TYR A 184 -1.28 -21.93 -13.12
C TYR A 184 -0.79 -22.95 -14.15
N ILE A 185 -0.19 -24.08 -13.72
CA ILE A 185 0.44 -25.04 -14.62
C ILE A 185 -0.47 -26.24 -14.84
N ASP A 186 -0.81 -26.98 -13.77
CA ASP A 186 -1.48 -28.27 -13.84
C ASP A 186 -2.92 -28.17 -14.37
N ASN A 187 -3.55 -27.02 -14.21
CA ASN A 187 -4.88 -26.72 -14.72
C ASN A 187 -4.88 -26.15 -16.15
N GLY A 188 -3.70 -25.90 -16.76
CA GLY A 188 -3.55 -25.37 -18.10
C GLY A 188 -3.94 -23.91 -18.30
N ILE A 189 -4.17 -23.15 -17.20
CA ILE A 189 -4.61 -21.76 -17.33
C ILE A 189 -3.52 -20.84 -17.90
N LEU A 190 -2.23 -21.09 -17.61
CA LEU A 190 -1.14 -20.30 -18.17
C LEU A 190 -1.12 -20.38 -19.69
N ASP A 191 -1.32 -21.55 -20.29
CA ASP A 191 -1.36 -21.70 -21.75
C ASP A 191 -2.57 -20.96 -22.35
N TYR A 192 -3.73 -21.02 -21.70
CA TYR A 192 -4.91 -20.24 -22.09
C TYR A 192 -4.63 -18.73 -22.09
N LEU A 193 -3.95 -18.20 -21.05
CA LEU A 193 -3.60 -16.79 -20.98
C LEU A 193 -2.57 -16.38 -22.05
N LYS A 194 -1.62 -17.26 -22.38
CA LYS A 194 -0.70 -17.07 -23.53
C LYS A 194 -1.45 -16.98 -24.86
N ASP A 195 -2.47 -17.79 -25.05
CA ASP A 195 -3.34 -17.74 -26.23
C ASP A 195 -4.14 -16.44 -26.32
N LEU A 196 -4.65 -15.95 -25.17
CA LEU A 196 -5.34 -14.66 -25.11
C LEU A 196 -4.38 -13.49 -25.38
N ARG A 197 -3.12 -13.60 -24.95
CA ARG A 197 -2.08 -12.62 -25.30
C ARG A 197 -1.81 -12.63 -26.79
N ALA A 198 -1.68 -13.78 -27.44
CA ALA A 198 -1.49 -13.89 -28.87
C ALA A 198 -2.67 -13.32 -29.68
N LYS A 199 -3.88 -13.35 -29.13
CA LYS A 199 -5.11 -12.78 -29.72
C LYS A 199 -5.30 -11.29 -29.43
N GLY A 200 -4.51 -10.69 -28.53
CA GLY A 200 -4.59 -9.29 -28.15
C GLY A 200 -5.65 -8.96 -27.09
N THR A 201 -6.36 -9.95 -26.54
CA THR A 201 -7.24 -9.76 -25.37
C THR A 201 -6.45 -9.39 -24.11
N ILE A 202 -5.21 -9.86 -24.04
CA ILE A 202 -4.20 -9.47 -23.07
C ILE A 202 -3.03 -8.87 -23.87
N ARG A 203 -2.63 -7.62 -23.59
CA ARG A 203 -1.51 -7.01 -24.31
C ARG A 203 -0.15 -7.38 -23.71
N ASN A 204 -0.08 -7.36 -22.36
CA ASN A 204 1.11 -7.71 -21.59
C ASN A 204 0.73 -8.75 -20.54
N LEU A 205 1.46 -9.88 -20.51
CA LEU A 205 1.30 -10.93 -19.52
C LEU A 205 2.49 -10.91 -18.55
N GLY A 206 2.22 -10.84 -17.25
CA GLY A 206 3.22 -10.82 -16.21
C GLY A 206 2.74 -11.49 -14.92
N PHE A 207 3.43 -11.21 -13.83
CA PHE A 207 3.04 -11.69 -12.53
C PHE A 207 3.34 -10.66 -11.43
N SER A 208 2.65 -10.76 -10.30
CA SER A 208 3.05 -10.11 -9.05
C SER A 208 3.65 -11.14 -8.11
N PHE A 209 4.69 -10.74 -7.40
CA PHE A 209 5.43 -11.64 -6.52
C PHE A 209 5.30 -11.24 -5.05
N HIS A 210 4.93 -12.24 -4.24
CA HIS A 210 5.04 -12.24 -2.79
C HIS A 210 5.36 -13.66 -2.31
N GLY A 211 6.29 -13.82 -1.39
CA GLY A 211 6.48 -15.08 -0.67
C GLY A 211 7.73 -15.86 -1.07
N ASP A 212 7.58 -17.09 -1.54
CA ASP A 212 8.67 -18.03 -1.72
C ASP A 212 9.53 -17.70 -2.94
N ILE A 213 10.83 -17.47 -2.72
CA ILE A 213 11.80 -17.10 -3.75
C ILE A 213 11.98 -18.19 -4.81
N GLU A 214 11.84 -19.47 -4.44
CA GLU A 214 11.95 -20.59 -5.38
C GLU A 214 10.93 -20.44 -6.53
N VAL A 215 9.74 -19.93 -6.24
CA VAL A 215 8.71 -19.68 -7.25
C VAL A 215 9.11 -18.54 -8.19
N PHE A 216 9.71 -17.46 -7.66
CA PHE A 216 10.22 -16.35 -8.45
C PHE A 216 11.32 -16.84 -9.42
N ASP A 217 12.31 -17.54 -8.88
CA ASP A 217 13.43 -18.07 -9.67
C ASP A 217 12.94 -19.05 -10.73
N ASN A 218 11.96 -19.92 -10.40
CA ASN A 218 11.34 -20.81 -11.37
C ASN A 218 10.61 -20.04 -12.49
N ALA A 219 9.86 -19.00 -12.15
CA ALA A 219 9.16 -18.17 -13.14
C ALA A 219 10.15 -17.49 -14.10
N LEU A 220 11.28 -16.99 -13.58
CA LEU A 220 12.35 -16.44 -14.44
C LEU A 220 13.03 -17.53 -15.27
N ALA A 221 13.27 -18.71 -14.71
CA ALA A 221 13.81 -19.83 -15.48
C ALA A 221 12.87 -20.29 -16.61
N MET A 222 11.55 -20.23 -16.43
CA MET A 222 10.56 -20.46 -17.50
C MET A 222 10.69 -19.42 -18.61
N HIS A 223 10.93 -18.16 -18.26
CA HIS A 223 11.20 -17.08 -19.22
C HIS A 223 12.48 -17.35 -20.01
N ASP A 224 13.56 -17.68 -19.32
CA ASP A 224 14.87 -17.96 -19.92
C ASP A 224 14.86 -19.15 -20.87
N ARG A 225 14.01 -20.17 -20.58
CA ARG A 225 13.80 -21.34 -21.44
C ARG A 225 12.83 -21.10 -22.60
N GLY A 226 12.19 -19.91 -22.66
CA GLY A 226 11.19 -19.58 -23.68
C GLY A 226 9.84 -20.28 -23.52
N GLU A 227 9.54 -20.86 -22.36
CA GLU A 227 8.25 -21.49 -22.05
C GLU A 227 7.13 -20.44 -21.91
N VAL A 228 7.49 -19.28 -21.37
CA VAL A 228 6.65 -18.09 -21.26
C VAL A 228 7.50 -16.83 -21.42
N HIS A 229 6.99 -15.83 -22.09
CA HIS A 229 7.60 -14.49 -22.11
C HIS A 229 6.86 -13.60 -21.13
N TRP A 230 7.53 -13.21 -20.04
CA TRP A 230 7.01 -12.22 -19.12
C TRP A 230 7.26 -10.82 -19.68
N ASP A 231 6.21 -10.08 -19.97
CA ASP A 231 6.29 -8.74 -20.53
C ASP A 231 6.61 -7.69 -19.47
N PHE A 232 6.33 -8.00 -18.22
CA PHE A 232 6.60 -7.17 -17.04
C PHE A 232 6.44 -7.99 -15.77
N VAL A 233 6.98 -7.49 -14.66
CA VAL A 233 6.79 -8.11 -13.33
C VAL A 233 6.54 -7.05 -12.28
N GLN A 234 5.62 -7.32 -11.35
CA GLN A 234 5.31 -6.46 -10.23
C GLN A 234 5.95 -6.99 -8.95
N ILE A 235 6.80 -6.16 -8.34
CA ILE A 235 7.50 -6.49 -7.08
C ILE A 235 7.28 -5.42 -6.01
N GLN A 236 7.40 -5.83 -4.76
CA GLN A 236 7.48 -4.90 -3.63
C GLN A 236 8.88 -4.29 -3.59
N LEU A 237 8.96 -2.94 -3.61
CA LEU A 237 10.22 -2.22 -3.54
C LEU A 237 10.06 -0.87 -2.83
N ASN A 238 10.88 -0.64 -1.83
CA ASN A 238 11.05 0.61 -1.11
C ASN A 238 12.42 0.61 -0.43
N TYR A 239 12.86 1.73 0.14
CA TYR A 239 14.20 1.84 0.70
C TYR A 239 14.44 0.99 1.96
N VAL A 240 13.38 0.51 2.63
CA VAL A 240 13.50 -0.41 3.78
C VAL A 240 13.70 -1.85 3.29
N ASP A 241 12.89 -2.31 2.34
CA ASP A 241 13.01 -3.66 1.77
C ASP A 241 14.27 -3.83 0.93
N TRP A 242 14.82 -2.75 0.37
CA TRP A 242 16.09 -2.74 -0.37
C TRP A 242 17.29 -2.96 0.55
N ASN A 243 17.37 -2.21 1.63
CA ASN A 243 18.56 -2.13 2.48
C ASN A 243 18.50 -2.99 3.75
N GLY A 244 17.31 -3.46 4.17
CA GLY A 244 17.12 -4.04 5.50
C GLY A 244 16.38 -5.38 5.53
N SER A 245 15.89 -5.88 4.41
CA SER A 245 14.99 -7.03 4.37
C SER A 245 15.64 -8.36 4.77
N LYS A 246 16.95 -8.49 4.60
CA LYS A 246 17.70 -9.73 4.90
C LYS A 246 17.66 -10.12 6.39
N GLU A 247 17.51 -9.15 7.28
CA GLU A 247 17.57 -9.35 8.72
C GLU A 247 16.20 -9.52 9.39
N GLU A 248 15.12 -8.98 8.80
CA GLU A 248 13.85 -8.82 9.51
C GLU A 248 12.64 -9.54 8.92
N SER A 249 12.62 -9.86 7.65
CA SER A 249 11.48 -10.55 7.04
C SER A 249 11.89 -11.79 6.26
N LYS A 250 11.52 -12.96 6.78
CA LYS A 250 11.69 -14.25 6.08
C LYS A 250 10.80 -14.40 4.84
N ARG A 251 9.95 -13.42 4.53
CA ARG A 251 8.98 -13.47 3.42
C ARG A 251 9.13 -12.34 2.41
N ASN A 252 9.55 -11.17 2.84
CA ASN A 252 9.90 -10.14 1.90
C ASN A 252 11.35 -10.34 1.54
N VAL A 253 11.45 -10.81 0.39
CA VAL A 253 12.67 -11.06 -0.29
C VAL A 253 13.32 -9.72 -0.53
N ASP A 254 14.61 -9.70 -0.37
CA ASP A 254 15.57 -8.73 -0.82
C ASP A 254 15.08 -8.06 -2.13
N ALA A 255 14.53 -6.85 -2.01
CA ALA A 255 13.98 -6.14 -3.17
C ALA A 255 15.08 -5.83 -4.21
N GLU A 256 16.32 -5.66 -3.76
CA GLU A 256 17.49 -5.50 -4.61
C GLU A 256 17.74 -6.74 -5.45
N TYR A 257 17.64 -7.93 -4.87
CA TYR A 257 17.75 -9.19 -5.60
C TYR A 257 16.69 -9.31 -6.69
N LEU A 258 15.42 -9.11 -6.33
CA LEU A 258 14.31 -9.21 -7.28
C LEU A 258 14.46 -8.23 -8.44
N TYR A 259 14.81 -6.98 -8.13
CA TYR A 259 15.03 -5.95 -9.14
C TYR A 259 16.20 -6.32 -10.07
N ASN A 260 17.34 -6.72 -9.51
CA ASN A 260 18.53 -7.04 -10.30
C ASN A 260 18.30 -8.22 -11.26
N GLU A 261 17.59 -9.26 -10.82
CA GLU A 261 17.25 -10.42 -11.66
C GLU A 261 16.31 -10.04 -12.83
N LEU A 262 15.37 -9.11 -12.60
CA LEU A 262 14.50 -8.60 -13.66
C LEU A 262 15.24 -7.65 -14.61
N HIS A 263 16.03 -6.75 -14.06
CA HIS A 263 16.79 -5.76 -14.83
C HIS A 263 17.81 -6.41 -15.76
N GLN A 264 18.54 -7.44 -15.30
CA GLN A 264 19.48 -8.20 -16.13
C GLN A 264 18.82 -8.89 -17.35
N ARG A 265 17.53 -9.23 -17.22
CA ARG A 265 16.74 -9.85 -18.31
C ARG A 265 16.00 -8.81 -19.17
N GLY A 266 16.12 -7.52 -18.84
CA GLY A 266 15.38 -6.46 -19.52
C GLY A 266 13.87 -6.51 -19.30
N ILE A 267 13.39 -7.18 -18.23
CA ILE A 267 11.97 -7.28 -17.91
C ILE A 267 11.54 -6.01 -17.18
N PRO A 268 10.58 -5.23 -17.72
CA PRO A 268 10.06 -4.03 -17.07
C PRO A 268 9.47 -4.30 -15.69
N VAL A 269 9.71 -3.40 -14.74
CA VAL A 269 9.30 -3.58 -13.35
C VAL A 269 8.20 -2.59 -12.98
N VAL A 270 7.11 -3.10 -12.43
CA VAL A 270 6.06 -2.33 -11.77
C VAL A 270 6.26 -2.43 -10.26
N ILE A 271 6.26 -1.29 -9.57
CA ILE A 271 6.50 -1.27 -8.12
C ILE A 271 5.19 -1.23 -7.36
N MET A 272 5.01 -2.17 -6.43
CA MET A 272 3.99 -2.13 -5.38
C MET A 272 4.61 -1.86 -4.01
N GLU A 273 3.80 -1.41 -3.04
CA GLU A 273 4.20 -1.14 -1.66
C GLU A 273 5.36 -0.13 -1.50
N PRO A 274 5.43 0.95 -2.30
CA PRO A 274 6.49 1.94 -2.18
C PRO A 274 6.51 2.60 -0.79
N LEU A 275 5.35 2.67 -0.12
CA LEU A 275 5.18 3.21 1.24
C LEU A 275 5.04 2.13 2.33
N LEU A 276 5.28 0.84 2.04
CA LEU A 276 5.06 -0.23 3.01
C LEU A 276 3.67 -0.16 3.68
N GLY A 277 2.60 -0.02 2.88
CA GLY A 277 1.24 0.14 3.36
C GLY A 277 0.97 1.46 4.08
N GLY A 278 1.80 2.49 3.85
CA GLY A 278 1.72 3.81 4.49
C GLY A 278 2.65 3.97 5.69
N ARG A 279 3.40 2.93 6.08
CA ARG A 279 4.38 3.01 7.20
C ARG A 279 5.47 4.03 6.93
N LEU A 280 5.93 4.16 5.70
CA LEU A 280 6.99 5.09 5.30
C LEU A 280 6.51 6.55 5.14
N ALA A 281 5.21 6.80 5.28
CA ALA A 281 4.67 8.14 5.47
C ALA A 281 4.63 8.57 6.95
N ASN A 282 4.83 7.62 7.89
CA ASN A 282 4.80 7.81 9.34
C ASN A 282 6.05 7.19 9.98
N VAL A 283 7.19 7.78 9.73
CA VAL A 283 8.49 7.36 10.27
C VAL A 283 8.80 8.07 11.60
N PRO A 284 9.79 7.60 12.39
CA PRO A 284 10.20 8.27 13.63
C PRO A 284 10.53 9.75 13.43
N ILE A 285 10.21 10.58 14.41
CA ILE A 285 10.37 12.05 14.32
C ILE A 285 11.81 12.47 13.99
N ALA A 286 12.80 11.75 14.53
CA ALA A 286 14.20 12.02 14.23
C ALA A 286 14.53 11.83 12.73
N VAL A 287 13.90 10.86 12.07
CA VAL A 287 14.02 10.65 10.61
C VAL A 287 13.28 11.75 9.86
N VAL A 288 12.07 12.14 10.33
CA VAL A 288 11.31 13.26 9.74
C VAL A 288 12.13 14.56 9.76
N ASP A 289 12.72 14.89 10.91
CA ASP A 289 13.53 16.10 11.06
C ASP A 289 14.71 16.11 10.06
N GLN A 290 15.41 15.00 9.92
CA GLN A 290 16.50 14.86 8.96
C GLN A 290 16.04 14.96 7.50
N MET A 291 14.84 14.43 7.16
CA MET A 291 14.23 14.59 5.84
C MET A 291 13.90 16.06 5.56
N LYS A 292 13.33 16.76 6.54
CA LYS A 292 12.95 18.17 6.43
C LYS A 292 14.14 19.13 6.39
N GLU A 293 15.25 18.78 7.04
CA GLU A 293 16.51 19.54 6.91
C GLU A 293 17.06 19.52 5.48
N ARG A 294 16.89 18.40 4.76
CA ARG A 294 17.39 18.23 3.38
C ARG A 294 16.40 18.79 2.35
N ARG A 295 15.12 18.51 2.54
CA ARG A 295 14.04 18.92 1.62
C ARG A 295 12.87 19.47 2.45
N PRO A 296 12.86 20.75 2.82
CA PRO A 296 11.87 21.33 3.72
C PRO A 296 10.43 21.24 3.20
N ASP A 297 10.28 21.38 1.88
CA ASP A 297 8.98 21.46 1.20
C ASP A 297 8.43 20.09 0.78
N ASP A 298 9.26 19.04 0.79
CA ASP A 298 8.87 17.70 0.36
C ASP A 298 8.14 16.96 1.49
N SER A 299 7.14 16.17 1.15
CA SER A 299 6.48 15.30 2.13
C SER A 299 7.41 14.15 2.55
N VAL A 300 7.12 13.51 3.69
CA VAL A 300 7.85 12.30 4.11
C VAL A 300 7.62 11.16 3.10
N ALA A 301 6.41 11.07 2.55
CA ALA A 301 6.07 10.05 1.56
C ALA A 301 6.86 10.20 0.25
N SER A 302 7.15 11.43 -0.17
CA SER A 302 7.87 11.70 -1.42
C SER A 302 9.26 11.05 -1.47
N TRP A 303 9.95 10.91 -0.34
CA TRP A 303 11.23 10.23 -0.27
C TRP A 303 11.16 8.77 -0.72
N ALA A 304 10.13 8.04 -0.28
CA ALA A 304 9.93 6.65 -0.67
C ALA A 304 9.48 6.53 -2.13
N PHE A 305 8.64 7.44 -2.61
CA PHE A 305 8.24 7.48 -4.03
C PHE A 305 9.41 7.81 -4.95
N ARG A 306 10.22 8.81 -4.61
CA ARG A 306 11.43 9.15 -5.38
C ARG A 306 12.40 7.98 -5.41
N PHE A 307 12.62 7.30 -4.27
CA PHE A 307 13.45 6.09 -4.20
C PHE A 307 12.93 5.02 -5.16
N ALA A 308 11.65 4.67 -5.06
CA ALA A 308 11.04 3.63 -5.89
C ALA A 308 11.04 3.95 -7.40
N GLY A 309 10.96 5.24 -7.76
CA GLY A 309 10.98 5.69 -9.16
C GLY A 309 12.37 5.90 -9.75
N THR A 310 13.44 5.88 -8.94
CA THR A 310 14.79 6.19 -9.38
C THR A 310 15.46 5.10 -10.23
N PRO A 311 15.37 3.78 -9.92
CA PRO A 311 16.09 2.76 -10.66
C PRO A 311 15.66 2.68 -12.13
N GLU A 312 16.59 2.30 -13.01
CA GLU A 312 16.32 2.07 -14.43
C GLU A 312 15.38 0.86 -14.61
N GLY A 313 14.60 0.83 -15.70
CA GLY A 313 13.68 -0.28 -15.98
C GLY A 313 12.41 -0.31 -15.13
N ILE A 314 12.25 0.62 -14.18
CA ILE A 314 10.97 0.84 -13.50
C ILE A 314 10.00 1.47 -14.48
N LEU A 315 8.89 0.76 -14.76
CA LEU A 315 7.85 1.22 -15.67
C LEU A 315 6.89 2.18 -14.98
N THR A 316 6.40 1.81 -13.78
CA THR A 316 5.51 2.63 -12.98
C THR A 316 5.57 2.24 -11.50
N VAL A 317 5.26 3.20 -10.63
CA VAL A 317 5.20 3.04 -9.17
C VAL A 317 3.76 3.22 -8.69
N LEU A 318 3.17 2.17 -8.14
CA LEU A 318 1.78 2.15 -7.74
C LEU A 318 1.56 2.86 -6.40
N SER A 319 0.58 3.73 -6.35
CA SER A 319 0.11 4.35 -5.11
C SER A 319 -1.39 4.18 -4.93
N GLY A 320 -1.80 3.71 -3.75
CA GLY A 320 -3.20 3.69 -3.34
C GLY A 320 -3.61 5.06 -2.79
N MET A 321 -4.18 5.90 -3.62
CA MET A 321 -4.53 7.28 -3.29
C MET A 321 -6.01 7.38 -2.91
N THR A 322 -6.29 7.31 -1.60
CA THR A 322 -7.65 7.33 -1.04
C THR A 322 -8.24 8.75 -0.98
N TYR A 323 -7.40 9.77 -0.85
CA TYR A 323 -7.78 11.16 -0.70
C TYR A 323 -7.11 12.02 -1.78
N MET A 324 -7.73 13.17 -2.09
CA MET A 324 -7.20 14.11 -3.09
C MET A 324 -5.81 14.63 -2.70
N GLU A 325 -5.56 14.80 -1.41
CA GLU A 325 -4.27 15.21 -0.85
C GLU A 325 -3.16 14.20 -1.17
N HIS A 326 -3.46 12.89 -1.13
CA HIS A 326 -2.51 11.85 -1.54
C HIS A 326 -2.17 11.96 -3.03
N LEU A 327 -3.18 12.18 -3.87
CA LEU A 327 -2.99 12.33 -5.31
C LEU A 327 -2.16 13.59 -5.61
N THR A 328 -2.49 14.71 -4.97
CA THR A 328 -1.80 16.00 -5.17
C THR A 328 -0.31 15.91 -4.77
N ASP A 329 -0.02 15.30 -3.62
CA ASP A 329 1.36 15.11 -3.14
C ASP A 329 2.17 14.19 -4.07
N ASN A 330 1.59 13.09 -4.52
CA ASN A 330 2.25 12.16 -5.43
C ASN A 330 2.46 12.76 -6.84
N LEU A 331 1.50 13.55 -7.33
CA LEU A 331 1.66 14.30 -8.56
C LEU A 331 2.82 15.31 -8.45
N ALA A 332 2.93 16.03 -7.34
CA ALA A 332 4.04 16.95 -7.10
C ALA A 332 5.40 16.22 -7.06
N THR A 333 5.42 14.97 -6.59
CA THR A 333 6.65 14.14 -6.53
C THR A 333 7.11 13.66 -7.91
N TYR A 334 6.15 13.37 -8.81
CA TYR A 334 6.45 12.74 -10.10
C TYR A 334 6.28 13.66 -11.33
N SER A 335 6.03 14.96 -11.10
CA SER A 335 5.83 15.93 -12.17
C SER A 335 6.77 17.15 -12.04
N PRO A 336 8.05 17.02 -12.42
CA PRO A 336 8.78 15.81 -12.83
C PRO A 336 9.36 15.01 -11.65
N LEU A 337 9.68 13.74 -11.86
CA LEU A 337 10.48 12.96 -10.92
C LEU A 337 11.90 13.54 -10.81
N GLU A 338 12.31 13.87 -9.61
CA GLU A 338 13.71 14.13 -9.27
C GLU A 338 14.31 12.84 -8.67
N PRO A 339 15.23 12.14 -9.36
CA PRO A 339 15.84 10.92 -8.85
C PRO A 339 16.58 11.14 -7.53
N ILE A 340 16.64 10.09 -6.70
CA ILE A 340 17.44 10.10 -5.46
C ILE A 340 18.92 10.24 -5.80
N SER A 341 19.61 11.18 -5.17
CA SER A 341 21.07 11.32 -5.27
C SER A 341 21.78 10.25 -4.43
N ALA A 342 23.07 10.04 -4.70
CA ALA A 342 23.90 9.11 -3.90
C ALA A 342 23.97 9.50 -2.41
N GLU A 343 23.93 10.80 -2.08
CA GLU A 343 23.89 11.27 -0.69
C GLU A 343 22.53 10.98 -0.02
N GLU A 344 21.42 11.18 -0.75
CA GLU A 344 20.08 10.87 -0.29
C GLU A 344 19.89 9.35 -0.12
N ASP A 345 20.46 8.54 -1.02
CA ASP A 345 20.43 7.07 -0.90
C ASP A 345 21.19 6.60 0.35
N ALA A 346 22.38 7.11 0.58
CA ALA A 346 23.14 6.83 1.81
C ALA A 346 22.40 7.28 3.08
N PHE A 347 21.63 8.37 3.01
CA PHE A 347 20.77 8.80 4.11
C PHE A 347 19.59 7.81 4.30
N LEU A 348 18.90 7.41 3.24
CA LEU A 348 17.77 6.48 3.31
C LEU A 348 18.18 5.10 3.83
N THR A 349 19.39 4.63 3.50
CA THR A 349 19.98 3.41 4.07
C THR A 349 20.07 3.49 5.59
N ARG A 350 20.57 4.61 6.14
CA ARG A 350 20.61 4.80 7.61
C ARG A 350 19.21 4.92 8.23
N ALA A 351 18.32 5.66 7.56
CA ALA A 351 16.93 5.81 7.98
C ALA A 351 16.20 4.46 8.02
N ALA A 352 16.43 3.57 7.05
CA ALA A 352 15.88 2.22 7.03
C ALA A 352 16.28 1.45 8.30
N HIS A 353 17.55 1.44 8.66
CA HIS A 353 18.01 0.79 9.91
C HIS A 353 17.37 1.39 11.15
N GLU A 354 17.22 2.71 11.22
CA GLU A 354 16.57 3.37 12.36
C GLU A 354 15.07 3.00 12.44
N ILE A 355 14.36 2.97 11.31
CA ILE A 355 12.94 2.57 11.24
C ILE A 355 12.77 1.11 11.71
N LEU A 356 13.63 0.21 11.25
CA LEU A 356 13.59 -1.21 11.58
C LEU A 356 13.92 -1.49 13.04
N SER A 357 14.80 -0.70 13.67
CA SER A 357 15.17 -0.83 15.08
C SER A 357 13.99 -0.66 16.05
N ASN A 358 12.90 -0.05 15.61
CA ASN A 358 11.70 0.17 16.44
C ASN A 358 10.85 -1.08 16.71
N ASN A 359 11.24 -2.27 16.24
CA ASN A 359 10.53 -3.54 16.51
C ASN A 359 9.01 -3.49 16.28
N THR A 360 8.57 -2.86 15.21
CA THR A 360 7.15 -2.81 14.83
C THR A 360 6.72 -4.12 14.16
N ILE A 361 5.44 -4.48 14.29
CA ILE A 361 4.86 -5.61 13.58
C ILE A 361 4.76 -5.23 12.09
N PRO A 362 5.23 -6.08 11.13
CA PRO A 362 5.31 -5.74 9.71
C PRO A 362 3.94 -5.77 9.01
N CYS A 363 2.93 -5.10 9.55
CA CYS A 363 1.59 -5.03 9.00
C CYS A 363 1.49 -3.87 7.99
N ASN A 364 1.09 -4.18 6.74
CA ASN A 364 0.88 -3.20 5.65
C ASN A 364 -0.57 -2.73 5.51
N TYR A 365 -1.43 -3.07 6.45
CA TYR A 365 -2.85 -2.69 6.41
C TYR A 365 -3.57 -3.11 5.10
N CYS A 366 -3.19 -4.26 4.54
CA CYS A 366 -3.76 -4.74 3.26
C CYS A 366 -5.17 -5.33 3.39
N ASN A 367 -5.64 -5.59 4.60
CA ASN A 367 -6.95 -6.15 4.93
C ASN A 367 -7.22 -7.59 4.45
N TYR A 368 -6.25 -8.31 3.89
CA TYR A 368 -6.45 -9.70 3.45
C TYR A 368 -6.80 -10.68 4.60
N CYS A 369 -6.47 -10.34 5.84
CA CYS A 369 -6.87 -11.08 7.03
C CYS A 369 -8.33 -10.82 7.46
N MET A 370 -9.04 -9.96 6.74
CA MET A 370 -10.44 -9.60 7.02
C MET A 370 -11.40 -10.22 5.98
N PRO A 371 -12.67 -10.48 6.36
CA PRO A 371 -13.22 -10.33 7.71
C PRO A 371 -12.74 -11.42 8.66
N CYS A 372 -12.46 -11.06 9.92
CA CYS A 372 -12.21 -12.04 10.96
C CYS A 372 -13.53 -12.75 11.33
N PRO A 373 -13.60 -14.12 11.37
CA PRO A 373 -14.82 -14.84 11.74
C PRO A 373 -15.33 -14.50 13.16
N TYR A 374 -14.47 -13.99 14.01
CA TYR A 374 -14.80 -13.61 15.40
C TYR A 374 -14.96 -12.08 15.58
N GLY A 375 -15.01 -11.34 14.48
CA GLY A 375 -15.34 -9.92 14.45
C GLY A 375 -14.20 -8.96 14.87
N LEU A 376 -12.94 -9.44 15.01
CA LEU A 376 -11.82 -8.58 15.35
C LEU A 376 -11.49 -7.62 14.20
N ASP A 377 -11.02 -6.44 14.55
CA ASP A 377 -10.37 -5.53 13.59
C ASP A 377 -8.84 -5.70 13.67
N ILE A 378 -8.36 -6.78 13.03
CA ILE A 378 -6.96 -7.17 13.08
C ILE A 378 -6.03 -6.04 12.61
N PRO A 379 -6.25 -5.39 11.45
CA PRO A 379 -5.37 -4.32 10.98
C PRO A 379 -5.34 -3.12 11.91
N ALA A 380 -6.48 -2.68 12.45
CA ALA A 380 -6.53 -1.55 13.36
C ALA A 380 -5.77 -1.82 14.66
N ILE A 381 -5.88 -3.04 15.21
CA ILE A 381 -5.15 -3.46 16.41
C ILE A 381 -3.64 -3.36 16.18
N LEU A 382 -3.14 -3.97 15.10
CA LEU A 382 -1.71 -4.01 14.79
C LEU A 382 -1.15 -2.61 14.48
N THR A 383 -1.91 -1.80 13.75
CA THR A 383 -1.52 -0.43 13.39
C THR A 383 -1.45 0.47 14.61
N HIS A 384 -2.45 0.41 15.50
CA HIS A 384 -2.42 1.19 16.74
C HIS A 384 -1.20 0.84 17.59
N TYR A 385 -0.91 -0.46 17.74
CA TYR A 385 0.26 -0.92 18.50
C TYR A 385 1.57 -0.38 17.92
N ASN A 386 1.73 -0.48 16.59
CA ASN A 386 2.90 0.05 15.88
C ASN A 386 3.03 1.57 16.03
N ARG A 387 1.92 2.30 15.89
CA ARG A 387 1.91 3.75 16.03
C ARG A 387 2.37 4.18 17.43
N CYS A 388 1.91 3.49 18.47
CA CYS A 388 2.34 3.79 19.84
C CYS A 388 3.85 3.52 20.04
N ILE A 389 4.44 2.55 19.33
CA ILE A 389 5.89 2.33 19.36
C ILE A 389 6.61 3.52 18.70
N ILE A 390 6.19 3.91 17.50
CA ILE A 390 6.80 5.00 16.71
C ILE A 390 6.69 6.34 17.45
N ASP A 391 5.54 6.63 18.05
CA ASP A 391 5.26 7.88 18.75
C ASP A 391 5.83 7.91 20.18
N GLY A 392 6.51 6.86 20.64
CA GLY A 392 7.01 6.76 22.02
C GLY A 392 5.90 6.63 23.09
N ASN A 393 4.70 6.26 22.67
CA ASN A 393 3.52 6.11 23.55
C ASN A 393 3.29 4.66 24.01
N LYS A 394 4.27 3.77 23.81
CA LYS A 394 4.23 2.41 24.34
C LYS A 394 5.06 2.35 25.63
N PRO A 395 4.45 2.37 26.82
CA PRO A 395 5.18 2.31 28.08
C PRO A 395 5.85 0.95 28.25
N THR A 396 7.08 0.95 28.77
CA THR A 396 7.88 -0.27 29.00
C THR A 396 8.32 -0.44 30.44
N ASP A 397 8.33 0.63 31.25
CA ASP A 397 8.78 0.64 32.65
C ASP A 397 7.86 1.54 33.48
N THR A 398 7.33 1.01 34.55
CA THR A 398 6.51 1.77 35.53
C THR A 398 7.30 2.86 36.26
N ALA A 399 8.63 2.76 36.32
CA ALA A 399 9.50 3.77 36.89
C ALA A 399 9.78 4.97 35.97
N ASP A 400 9.43 4.86 34.68
CA ASP A 400 9.58 5.96 33.73
C ASP A 400 8.70 7.16 34.14
N PRO A 401 9.24 8.37 34.26
CA PRO A 401 8.47 9.58 34.55
C PRO A 401 7.28 9.81 33.62
N ASP A 402 7.38 9.38 32.37
CA ASP A 402 6.36 9.51 31.34
C ASP A 402 5.38 8.33 31.28
N TYR A 403 5.59 7.27 32.08
CA TYR A 403 4.76 6.06 32.09
C TYR A 403 3.26 6.36 32.14
N ALA A 404 2.83 7.22 33.05
CA ALA A 404 1.42 7.54 33.22
C ALA A 404 0.81 8.25 32.00
N ALA A 405 1.60 9.09 31.32
CA ALA A 405 1.19 9.78 30.10
C ALA A 405 1.13 8.80 28.91
N GLN A 406 2.17 7.99 28.73
CA GLN A 406 2.26 6.97 27.69
C GLN A 406 1.13 5.93 27.82
N ARG A 407 0.92 5.41 29.04
CA ARG A 407 -0.16 4.46 29.35
C ARG A 407 -1.53 5.02 28.98
N ARG A 408 -1.81 6.27 29.35
CA ARG A 408 -3.07 6.94 29.02
C ARG A 408 -3.23 7.12 27.51
N ALA A 409 -2.19 7.57 26.83
CA ALA A 409 -2.19 7.76 25.38
C ALA A 409 -2.45 6.43 24.66
N PHE A 410 -1.78 5.36 25.08
CA PHE A 410 -1.97 4.02 24.52
C PHE A 410 -3.41 3.53 24.71
N LEU A 411 -3.91 3.49 25.95
CA LEU A 411 -5.22 2.91 26.26
C LEU A 411 -6.37 3.73 25.64
N TYR A 412 -6.30 5.06 25.72
CA TYR A 412 -7.30 5.92 25.11
C TYR A 412 -7.30 5.79 23.58
N GLY A 413 -6.13 5.76 22.97
CA GLY A 413 -5.99 5.55 21.53
C GLY A 413 -6.51 4.18 21.11
N TYR A 414 -6.22 3.12 21.88
CA TYR A 414 -6.69 1.77 21.61
C TYR A 414 -8.22 1.67 21.62
N ASP A 415 -8.86 2.17 22.68
CA ASP A 415 -10.32 2.13 22.82
C ASP A 415 -11.04 3.02 21.78
N ARG A 416 -10.38 4.10 21.32
CA ARG A 416 -10.91 4.96 20.25
C ARG A 416 -10.75 4.36 18.85
N THR A 417 -9.62 3.72 18.58
CA THR A 417 -9.29 3.18 17.25
C THR A 417 -9.95 1.82 17.03
N VAL A 418 -10.04 0.99 18.08
CA VAL A 418 -10.57 -0.37 18.02
C VAL A 418 -11.77 -0.50 18.94
N PRO A 419 -13.00 -0.54 18.42
CA PRO A 419 -14.20 -0.73 19.23
C PRO A 419 -14.10 -1.94 20.17
N ARG A 420 -14.63 -1.84 21.39
CA ARG A 420 -14.43 -2.84 22.47
C ARG A 420 -14.76 -4.28 22.04
N LEU A 421 -15.77 -4.47 21.18
CA LEU A 421 -16.17 -5.79 20.70
C LEU A 421 -15.26 -6.33 19.56
N ARG A 422 -14.29 -5.55 19.11
CA ARG A 422 -13.38 -5.90 17.99
C ARG A 422 -11.91 -5.96 18.43
N GLN A 423 -11.64 -5.88 19.75
CA GLN A 423 -10.30 -5.86 20.34
C GLN A 423 -9.64 -7.26 20.41
N ALA A 424 -8.35 -7.29 20.72
CA ALA A 424 -7.49 -8.47 20.65
C ALA A 424 -7.90 -9.59 21.64
N ASP A 425 -8.54 -9.26 22.77
CA ASP A 425 -9.04 -10.21 23.76
C ASP A 425 -10.07 -11.23 23.23
N ARG A 426 -10.63 -10.99 22.04
CA ARG A 426 -11.58 -11.90 21.39
C ARG A 426 -10.95 -12.90 20.44
N CYS A 427 -9.62 -12.89 20.30
CA CYS A 427 -8.92 -13.81 19.42
C CYS A 427 -8.91 -15.23 20.00
N VAL A 428 -9.52 -16.18 19.31
CA VAL A 428 -9.54 -17.62 19.67
C VAL A 428 -8.41 -18.42 19.01
N ALA A 429 -7.46 -17.74 18.37
CA ALA A 429 -6.32 -18.35 17.67
C ALA A 429 -6.70 -19.42 16.62
N CYS A 430 -7.81 -19.24 15.90
CA CYS A 430 -8.27 -20.17 14.86
C CYS A 430 -7.33 -20.29 13.65
N GLY A 431 -6.41 -19.34 13.45
CA GLY A 431 -5.39 -19.36 12.40
C GLY A 431 -5.84 -18.94 11.00
N THR A 432 -7.13 -18.74 10.75
CA THR A 432 -7.66 -18.38 9.41
C THR A 432 -6.96 -17.17 8.78
N CYS A 433 -6.61 -16.16 9.58
CA CYS A 433 -5.94 -14.95 9.10
C CYS A 433 -4.46 -15.15 8.66
N VAL A 434 -3.82 -16.26 9.08
CA VAL A 434 -2.37 -16.48 8.86
C VAL A 434 -2.08 -16.79 7.40
N SER A 435 -2.89 -17.65 6.78
CA SER A 435 -2.73 -18.06 5.38
C SER A 435 -2.95 -16.92 4.39
N HIS A 436 -3.71 -15.89 4.80
CA HIS A 436 -4.01 -14.72 3.98
C HIS A 436 -3.00 -13.56 4.13
N CYS A 437 -2.08 -13.64 5.11
CA CYS A 437 -1.15 -12.56 5.37
C CYS A 437 0.06 -12.59 4.42
N PRO A 438 0.21 -11.64 3.48
CA PRO A 438 1.35 -11.61 2.56
C PRO A 438 2.68 -11.32 3.27
N GLN A 439 2.62 -10.69 4.45
CA GLN A 439 3.80 -10.38 5.28
C GLN A 439 4.20 -11.51 6.24
N GLY A 440 3.46 -12.61 6.27
CA GLY A 440 3.79 -13.76 7.11
C GLY A 440 3.65 -13.56 8.61
N ILE A 441 2.92 -12.57 9.02
CA ILE A 441 2.69 -12.26 10.43
C ILE A 441 1.99 -13.44 11.09
N LYS A 442 2.53 -13.91 12.21
CA LYS A 442 1.86 -14.87 13.09
C LYS A 442 0.76 -14.15 13.88
N ILE A 443 -0.27 -13.70 13.16
CA ILE A 443 -1.30 -12.79 13.67
C ILE A 443 -1.88 -13.22 15.03
N PRO A 444 -2.29 -14.48 15.28
CA PRO A 444 -2.80 -14.87 16.59
C PRO A 444 -1.79 -14.65 17.73
N ALA A 445 -0.50 -14.88 17.48
CA ALA A 445 0.54 -14.69 18.50
C ALA A 445 0.73 -13.18 18.79
N GLU A 446 0.72 -12.33 17.77
CA GLU A 446 0.83 -10.88 17.98
C GLU A 446 -0.42 -10.31 18.67
N LEU A 447 -1.62 -10.79 18.32
CA LEU A 447 -2.86 -10.38 18.99
C LEU A 447 -2.83 -10.77 20.47
N HIS A 448 -2.38 -11.99 20.81
CA HIS A 448 -2.26 -12.43 22.21
C HIS A 448 -1.23 -11.59 22.99
N LYS A 449 -0.10 -11.26 22.37
CA LYS A 449 0.91 -10.36 22.94
C LYS A 449 0.35 -8.97 23.23
N ILE A 450 -0.41 -8.41 22.29
CA ILE A 450 -1.06 -7.09 22.43
C ILE A 450 -2.12 -7.14 23.53
N ASP A 451 -2.96 -8.17 23.55
CA ASP A 451 -4.00 -8.36 24.57
C ASP A 451 -3.40 -8.41 25.98
N LYS A 452 -2.37 -9.24 26.16
CA LYS A 452 -1.66 -9.31 27.44
C LYS A 452 -1.03 -7.97 27.84
N PHE A 453 -0.48 -7.24 26.88
CA PHE A 453 0.06 -5.90 27.13
C PHE A 453 -1.03 -4.91 27.54
N VAL A 454 -2.14 -4.87 26.83
CA VAL A 454 -3.31 -4.01 27.17
C VAL A 454 -3.84 -4.32 28.56
N GLU A 455 -3.97 -5.62 28.89
CA GLU A 455 -4.46 -6.04 30.21
C GLU A 455 -3.49 -5.62 31.33
N ASN A 456 -2.19 -5.78 31.14
CA ASN A 456 -1.18 -5.28 32.09
C ASN A 456 -1.32 -3.76 32.29
N LEU A 457 -1.47 -3.01 31.20
CA LEU A 457 -1.66 -1.56 31.32
C LEU A 457 -2.96 -1.20 32.04
N ARG A 458 -4.06 -1.92 31.82
CA ARG A 458 -5.33 -1.71 32.54
C ARG A 458 -5.17 -1.99 34.03
N GLN A 459 -4.38 -2.98 34.41
CA GLN A 459 -4.06 -3.32 35.78
C GLN A 459 -2.94 -2.45 36.39
N ASN A 460 -2.42 -1.46 35.66
CA ASN A 460 -1.28 -0.64 36.04
C ASN A 460 0.00 -1.44 36.36
N LYS A 461 0.24 -2.50 35.55
CA LYS A 461 1.44 -3.33 35.55
C LYS A 461 2.22 -3.05 34.26
N ALA A 462 3.56 -3.05 34.31
CA ALA A 462 4.41 -2.96 33.14
C ALA A 462 4.75 -4.35 32.60
#